data_84089160b75fcebb75409dcaf82e2175
#
_entry.id   84089160b75fcebb75409dcaf82e2175
#
_cell.length_a   1.000
_cell.length_b   1.000
_cell.length_c   1.000
_cell.angle_alpha   90.00
_cell.angle_beta   90.00
_cell.angle_gamma   90.00
#
_symmetry.space_group_name_H-M   'P 1'
#
loop_
_entity.id
_entity.type
_entity.pdbx_description
1 polymer ?
#
loop_
_entity_poly.entity_id
_entity_poly.type
_entity_poly.pdbx_seq_one_letter_code
_entity_poly.pdbx_strand_id
1 'polypeptide(L)'
;MTSIAKWFGNKNDINTLYFHFNWLHKKTFWKNKKKKDYNYITSVNWFYNRKKIKVKLCCCNETNNFLLNKTHFSTKNFYKFEKKHIPILKSNLQKCIRRQLTKLSIRTAISLSLINDNNFQIGLEELLRRICIIILEDVYLMEYFCTLFWFQILCTKRFFLCDKIIKYIISSIAYISDFLYFDNVYQNY
;
A
#
# COMPACT_ATOMS: atom_id res chain seq x y z
N MET A 1 -10.71 -15.59 -8.26
CA MET A 1 -9.41 -15.26 -7.60
C MET A 1 -8.32 -16.09 -8.24
N THR A 2 -7.38 -15.49 -8.96
CA THR A 2 -6.17 -16.19 -9.43
C THR A 2 -5.17 -16.18 -8.28
N SER A 3 -5.04 -17.30 -7.59
CA SER A 3 -4.06 -17.47 -6.50
C SER A 3 -2.66 -17.12 -7.00
N ILE A 4 -1.90 -16.33 -6.24
CA ILE A 4 -0.48 -16.07 -6.47
C ILE A 4 0.29 -17.39 -6.64
N ALA A 5 -0.09 -18.45 -5.93
CA ALA A 5 0.48 -19.78 -6.06
C ALA A 5 0.40 -20.36 -7.49
N LYS A 6 -0.63 -20.04 -8.26
CA LYS A 6 -0.78 -20.48 -9.65
C LYS A 6 0.31 -19.92 -10.57
N TRP A 7 0.87 -18.75 -10.23
CA TRP A 7 1.94 -18.10 -10.98
C TRP A 7 3.32 -18.69 -10.68
N PHE A 8 3.49 -19.27 -9.49
CA PHE A 8 4.77 -19.85 -9.04
C PHE A 8 4.84 -21.37 -9.27
N GLY A 9 3.72 -22.03 -9.60
CA GLY A 9 3.62 -23.49 -9.69
C GLY A 9 4.02 -24.10 -11.03
N ASN A 10 4.14 -23.34 -12.11
CA ASN A 10 4.53 -23.86 -13.41
C ASN A 10 6.04 -23.89 -13.60
N LYS A 11 6.56 -25.03 -14.05
CA LYS A 11 7.98 -25.41 -14.21
C LYS A 11 8.83 -24.56 -15.15
N ASN A 12 8.28 -23.56 -15.82
CA ASN A 12 9.06 -22.64 -16.64
C ASN A 12 9.67 -21.57 -15.74
N ASP A 13 10.99 -21.42 -15.78
CA ASP A 13 11.77 -20.43 -15.01
C ASP A 13 11.30 -19.00 -15.25
N ILE A 14 10.20 -18.63 -14.57
CA ILE A 14 9.74 -17.25 -14.58
C ILE A 14 10.64 -16.46 -13.62
N ASN A 15 11.78 -16.02 -14.13
CA ASN A 15 12.71 -15.19 -13.36
C ASN A 15 12.24 -13.73 -13.20
N THR A 16 11.17 -13.34 -13.91
CA THR A 16 10.68 -11.95 -13.90
C THR A 16 9.16 -11.92 -13.96
N LEU A 17 8.53 -11.24 -13.00
CA LEU A 17 7.10 -10.93 -12.95
C LEU A 17 6.89 -9.43 -13.09
N TYR A 18 5.77 -9.04 -13.67
CA TYR A 18 5.37 -7.65 -13.83
C TYR A 18 4.15 -7.37 -12.97
N PHE A 19 4.29 -6.44 -12.02
CA PHE A 19 3.23 -5.99 -11.14
C PHE A 19 2.76 -4.62 -11.63
N HIS A 20 1.59 -4.61 -12.28
CA HIS A 20 1.01 -3.43 -12.90
C HIS A 20 0.03 -2.73 -11.99
N PHE A 21 0.01 -1.40 -12.03
CA PHE A 21 -1.00 -0.57 -11.40
C PHE A 21 -1.69 0.32 -12.45
N ASN A 22 -3.02 0.31 -12.45
CA ASN A 22 -3.86 1.16 -13.28
C ASN A 22 -4.55 2.21 -12.41
N TRP A 23 -4.17 3.48 -12.60
CA TRP A 23 -4.73 4.58 -11.83
C TRP A 23 -6.22 4.81 -12.10
N LEU A 24 -6.69 4.66 -13.35
CA LEU A 24 -8.08 4.89 -13.71
C LEU A 24 -9.02 3.96 -12.95
N HIS A 25 -8.66 2.68 -12.89
CA HIS A 25 -9.46 1.65 -12.23
C HIS A 25 -9.06 1.38 -10.78
N LYS A 26 -8.01 2.04 -10.26
CA LYS A 26 -7.44 1.80 -8.91
C LYS A 26 -7.13 0.33 -8.65
N LYS A 27 -6.74 -0.41 -9.69
CA LYS A 27 -6.51 -1.86 -9.63
C LYS A 27 -5.09 -2.23 -10.01
N THR A 28 -4.62 -3.30 -9.37
CA THR A 28 -3.34 -3.94 -9.68
C THR A 28 -3.57 -5.31 -10.30
N PHE A 29 -2.62 -5.75 -11.10
CA PHE A 29 -2.62 -7.09 -11.69
C PHE A 29 -1.20 -7.57 -12.03
N TRP A 30 -1.04 -8.88 -12.10
CA TRP A 30 0.22 -9.56 -12.40
C TRP A 30 0.23 -10.08 -13.83
N LYS A 31 1.38 -9.98 -14.49
CA LYS A 31 1.63 -10.52 -15.84
C LYS A 31 3.07 -11.04 -15.95
N ASN A 32 3.29 -12.01 -16.88
CA ASN A 32 4.64 -12.49 -17.21
C ASN A 32 5.38 -11.56 -18.17
N LYS A 33 4.65 -10.64 -18.83
CA LYS A 33 5.19 -9.66 -19.77
C LYS A 33 4.70 -8.26 -19.44
N LYS A 34 5.51 -7.24 -19.76
CA LYS A 34 5.09 -5.85 -19.66
C LYS A 34 3.96 -5.57 -20.65
N LYS A 35 2.89 -4.92 -20.19
CA LYS A 35 1.82 -4.43 -21.06
C LYS A 35 2.31 -3.20 -21.84
N LYS A 36 1.94 -3.06 -23.12
CA LYS A 36 2.45 -2.01 -24.01
C LYS A 36 2.25 -0.59 -23.44
N ASP A 37 1.06 -0.31 -22.91
CA ASP A 37 0.65 1.02 -22.41
C ASP A 37 1.11 1.29 -20.95
N TYR A 38 2.09 0.52 -20.46
CA TYR A 38 2.59 0.65 -19.10
C TYR A 38 4.07 0.94 -19.08
N ASN A 39 4.46 1.95 -18.31
CA ASN A 39 5.84 2.30 -18.08
C ASN A 39 6.43 1.49 -16.93
N TYR A 40 7.66 1.05 -17.09
CA TYR A 40 8.46 0.49 -16.02
C TYR A 40 8.89 1.61 -15.06
N ILE A 41 8.77 1.37 -13.75
CA ILE A 41 9.18 2.31 -12.70
C ILE A 41 10.42 1.80 -11.98
N THR A 42 10.32 0.63 -11.35
CA THR A 42 11.36 0.05 -10.52
C THR A 42 11.23 -1.46 -10.42
N SER A 43 12.15 -2.11 -9.72
CA SER A 43 12.06 -3.54 -9.45
C SER A 43 12.53 -3.90 -8.05
N VAL A 44 12.00 -4.99 -7.53
CA VAL A 44 12.44 -5.64 -6.30
C VAL A 44 12.75 -7.10 -6.56
N ASN A 45 13.62 -7.68 -5.75
CA ASN A 45 13.91 -9.10 -5.79
C ASN A 45 13.18 -9.76 -4.62
N TRP A 46 12.42 -10.80 -4.94
CA TRP A 46 11.75 -11.65 -3.96
C TRP A 46 12.38 -13.04 -3.97
N PHE A 47 12.25 -13.72 -2.85
CA PHE A 47 12.66 -15.12 -2.73
C PHE A 47 11.41 -15.96 -2.45
N TYR A 48 11.17 -16.93 -3.32
CA TYR A 48 10.09 -17.88 -3.16
C TYR A 48 10.65 -19.29 -3.43
N ASN A 49 10.47 -20.21 -2.48
CA ASN A 49 11.00 -21.58 -2.56
C ASN A 49 12.50 -21.62 -2.97
N ARG A 50 13.33 -20.79 -2.34
CA ARG A 50 14.77 -20.60 -2.61
C ARG A 50 15.10 -20.07 -4.02
N LYS A 51 14.11 -19.73 -4.83
CA LYS A 51 14.31 -19.11 -6.14
C LYS A 51 14.21 -17.59 -6.02
N LYS A 52 15.12 -16.86 -6.67
CA LYS A 52 15.09 -15.41 -6.77
C LYS A 52 14.19 -15.01 -7.93
N ILE A 53 13.15 -14.22 -7.65
CA ILE A 53 12.22 -13.69 -8.64
C ILE A 53 12.37 -12.18 -8.67
N LYS A 54 12.58 -11.62 -9.86
CA LYS A 54 12.60 -10.18 -10.08
C LYS A 54 11.18 -9.68 -10.35
N VAL A 55 10.66 -8.86 -9.47
CA VAL A 55 9.35 -8.21 -9.64
C VAL A 55 9.54 -6.80 -10.16
N LYS A 56 9.05 -6.54 -11.37
CA LYS A 56 9.08 -5.23 -12.03
C LYS A 56 7.76 -4.50 -11.81
N LEU A 57 7.81 -3.33 -11.19
CA LEU A 57 6.65 -2.47 -11.01
C LEU A 57 6.44 -1.63 -12.26
N CYS A 58 5.20 -1.64 -12.75
CA CYS A 58 4.78 -0.88 -13.92
C CYS A 58 3.50 -0.10 -13.62
N CYS A 59 3.35 1.10 -14.20
CA CYS A 59 2.12 1.87 -14.12
C CYS A 59 1.67 2.34 -15.51
N CYS A 60 0.38 2.64 -15.66
CA CYS A 60 -0.12 3.31 -16.84
C CYS A 60 0.44 4.75 -16.95
N ASN A 61 0.45 5.30 -18.17
CA ASN A 61 1.07 6.59 -18.46
C ASN A 61 0.54 7.72 -17.58
N GLU A 62 -0.75 7.75 -17.28
CA GLU A 62 -1.36 8.75 -16.39
C GLU A 62 -0.78 8.71 -14.97
N THR A 63 -0.49 7.51 -14.44
CA THR A 63 0.09 7.37 -13.11
C THR A 63 1.53 7.90 -13.05
N ASN A 64 2.28 7.74 -14.14
CA ASN A 64 3.68 8.19 -14.18
C ASN A 64 3.78 9.72 -13.98
N ASN A 65 2.85 10.49 -14.54
CA ASN A 65 2.80 11.94 -14.37
C ASN A 65 2.57 12.37 -12.91
N PHE A 66 1.86 11.56 -12.11
CA PHE A 66 1.63 11.84 -10.69
C PHE A 66 2.81 11.46 -9.78
N LEU A 67 3.59 10.45 -10.17
CA LEU A 67 4.78 10.03 -9.41
C LEU A 67 5.95 11.01 -9.55
N LEU A 68 5.99 11.77 -10.65
CA LEU A 68 7.08 12.71 -10.94
C LEU A 68 6.85 14.12 -10.36
N ASN A 69 5.62 14.49 -10.03
CA ASN A 69 5.28 15.81 -9.51
C ASN A 69 5.46 15.86 -7.99
N LYS A 70 6.50 16.54 -7.53
CA LYS A 70 6.76 16.85 -6.11
C LYS A 70 5.82 17.98 -5.64
N THR A 71 4.56 17.70 -5.42
CA THR A 71 3.66 18.64 -4.75
C THR A 71 3.71 18.39 -3.25
N HIS A 72 3.96 19.43 -2.46
CA HIS A 72 3.99 19.32 -1.00
C HIS A 72 2.59 19.39 -0.42
N PHE A 73 2.24 18.44 0.43
CA PHE A 73 1.01 18.47 1.22
C PHE A 73 1.08 19.68 2.18
N SER A 74 0.17 20.66 2.01
CA SER A 74 0.11 21.82 2.90
C SER A 74 -0.50 21.42 4.24
N THR A 75 0.33 21.45 5.30
CA THR A 75 0.00 20.90 6.62
C THR A 75 -0.31 22.00 7.65
N LYS A 76 -0.91 23.09 7.26
CA LYS A 76 -1.03 24.30 8.13
C LYS A 76 -1.68 24.11 9.51
N ASN A 77 -2.36 22.96 9.78
CA ASN A 77 -3.15 22.79 11.01
C ASN A 77 -3.04 21.41 11.70
N PHE A 78 -1.97 20.64 11.46
CA PHE A 78 -1.79 19.34 12.13
C PHE A 78 -0.68 19.41 13.17
N TYR A 79 -0.87 18.75 14.32
CA TYR A 79 0.20 18.54 15.30
C TYR A 79 1.37 17.85 14.61
N LYS A 80 2.55 18.43 14.76
CA LYS A 80 3.78 17.89 14.18
C LYS A 80 4.24 16.71 15.03
N PHE A 81 3.92 15.51 14.59
CA PHE A 81 4.48 14.29 15.19
C PHE A 81 5.91 14.05 14.70
N GLU A 82 6.73 13.47 15.58
CA GLU A 82 8.11 13.12 15.31
C GLU A 82 8.23 11.60 15.08
N LYS A 83 9.37 11.17 14.55
CA LYS A 83 9.68 9.75 14.29
C LYS A 83 9.48 8.84 15.51
N LYS A 84 9.76 9.32 16.73
CA LYS A 84 9.54 8.58 17.99
C LYS A 84 8.08 8.20 18.24
N HIS A 85 7.11 8.90 17.62
CA HIS A 85 5.68 8.63 17.78
C HIS A 85 5.15 7.55 16.80
N ILE A 86 5.94 7.13 15.80
CA ILE A 86 5.53 6.13 14.80
C ILE A 86 4.99 4.84 15.45
N PRO A 87 5.64 4.21 16.44
CA PRO A 87 5.13 2.98 17.05
C PRO A 87 3.74 3.15 17.68
N ILE A 88 3.53 4.25 18.40
CA ILE A 88 2.25 4.57 19.05
C ILE A 88 1.16 4.80 18.01
N LEU A 89 1.44 5.58 16.96
CA LEU A 89 0.47 5.85 15.90
C LEU A 89 0.10 4.58 15.13
N LYS A 90 1.06 3.68 14.85
CA LYS A 90 0.80 2.38 14.22
C LYS A 90 -0.11 1.49 15.07
N SER A 91 0.15 1.44 16.39
CA SER A 91 -0.69 0.68 17.33
C SER A 91 -2.09 1.29 17.44
N ASN A 92 -2.19 2.62 17.51
CA ASN A 92 -3.47 3.31 17.55
C ASN A 92 -4.29 3.08 16.28
N LEU A 93 -3.66 3.17 15.09
CA LEU A 93 -4.32 2.91 13.81
C LEU A 93 -4.99 1.53 13.79
N GLN A 94 -4.25 0.48 14.17
CA GLN A 94 -4.80 -0.88 14.21
C GLN A 94 -5.97 -1.01 15.16
N LYS A 95 -5.86 -0.44 16.38
CA LYS A 95 -6.96 -0.45 17.37
C LYS A 95 -8.20 0.30 16.85
N CYS A 96 -8.00 1.44 16.18
CA CYS A 96 -9.09 2.23 15.61
C CYS A 96 -9.81 1.47 14.49
N ILE A 97 -9.06 0.80 13.60
CA ILE A 97 -9.64 0.00 12.51
C ILE A 97 -10.44 -1.18 13.08
N ARG A 98 -9.86 -1.96 14.00
CA ARG A 98 -10.56 -3.10 14.66
C ARG A 98 -11.84 -2.69 15.37
N ARG A 99 -11.90 -1.47 15.88
CA ARG A 99 -13.07 -0.91 16.60
C ARG A 99 -13.98 -0.10 15.68
N GLN A 100 -13.71 -0.06 14.37
CA GLN A 100 -14.48 0.69 13.37
C GLN A 100 -14.60 2.19 13.69
N LEU A 101 -13.58 2.74 14.33
CA LEU A 101 -13.51 4.17 14.66
C LEU A 101 -12.95 4.95 13.46
N THR A 102 -13.70 5.01 12.35
CA THR A 102 -13.28 5.53 11.05
C THR A 102 -12.66 6.92 11.14
N LYS A 103 -13.28 7.85 11.86
CA LYS A 103 -12.75 9.21 12.04
C LYS A 103 -11.38 9.23 12.73
N LEU A 104 -11.17 8.38 13.74
CA LEU A 104 -9.89 8.27 14.45
C LEU A 104 -8.85 7.56 13.60
N SER A 105 -9.24 6.54 12.82
CA SER A 105 -8.36 5.86 11.87
C SER A 105 -7.81 6.84 10.83
N ILE A 106 -8.68 7.68 10.23
CA ILE A 106 -8.30 8.72 9.28
C ILE A 106 -7.32 9.72 9.92
N ARG A 107 -7.66 10.26 11.10
CA ARG A 107 -6.77 11.20 11.81
C ARG A 107 -5.41 10.61 12.10
N THR A 108 -5.37 9.38 12.60
CA THR A 108 -4.12 8.67 12.90
C THR A 108 -3.30 8.42 11.63
N ALA A 109 -3.96 8.01 10.54
CA ALA A 109 -3.30 7.79 9.25
C ALA A 109 -2.72 9.08 8.67
N ILE A 110 -3.45 10.20 8.73
CA ILE A 110 -2.94 11.52 8.33
C ILE A 110 -1.74 11.90 9.20
N SER A 111 -1.86 11.82 10.53
CA SER A 111 -0.77 12.16 11.45
C SER A 111 0.50 11.35 11.15
N LEU A 112 0.34 10.05 10.88
CA LEU A 112 1.46 9.17 10.53
C LEU A 112 2.05 9.54 9.17
N SER A 113 1.23 9.81 8.14
CA SER A 113 1.68 10.14 6.78
C SER A 113 2.48 11.46 6.71
N LEU A 114 2.31 12.35 7.68
CA LEU A 114 2.98 13.65 7.72
C LEU A 114 4.37 13.61 8.36
N ILE A 115 4.77 12.49 8.96
CA ILE A 115 6.10 12.34 9.55
C ILE A 115 7.12 12.14 8.43
N ASN A 116 8.00 13.12 8.28
CA ASN A 116 9.09 13.11 7.30
C ASN A 116 10.44 13.09 8.01
N ASP A 117 11.43 12.49 7.37
CA ASP A 117 12.83 12.47 7.82
C ASP A 117 13.73 12.73 6.61
N ASN A 118 14.52 13.81 6.66
CA ASN A 118 15.47 14.18 5.61
C ASN A 118 14.89 14.09 4.17
N ASN A 119 13.74 14.69 3.94
CA ASN A 119 12.98 14.66 2.66
C ASN A 119 12.40 13.29 2.28
N PHE A 120 12.39 12.30 3.17
CA PHE A 120 11.74 11.02 2.95
C PHE A 120 10.40 10.94 3.69
N GLN A 121 9.41 10.37 3.03
CA GLN A 121 8.07 10.14 3.59
C GLN A 121 8.07 8.89 4.50
N ILE A 122 8.89 8.91 5.56
CA ILE A 122 9.08 7.74 6.43
C ILE A 122 7.79 7.31 7.11
N GLY A 123 6.98 8.27 7.54
CA GLY A 123 5.69 7.99 8.16
C GLY A 123 4.70 7.38 7.18
N LEU A 124 4.72 7.79 5.92
CA LEU A 124 3.89 7.20 4.87
C LEU A 124 4.33 5.76 4.53
N GLU A 125 5.63 5.50 4.49
CA GLU A 125 6.16 4.13 4.33
C GLU A 125 5.69 3.21 5.47
N GLU A 126 5.77 3.68 6.72
CA GLU A 126 5.33 2.93 7.89
C GLU A 126 3.80 2.77 7.96
N LEU A 127 3.05 3.77 7.48
CA LEU A 127 1.60 3.68 7.32
C LEU A 127 1.23 2.56 6.35
N LEU A 128 1.82 2.57 5.14
CA LEU A 128 1.55 1.57 4.11
C LEU A 128 1.94 0.16 4.58
N ARG A 129 3.07 0.03 5.27
CA ARG A 129 3.49 -1.25 5.86
C ARG A 129 2.48 -1.76 6.87
N ARG A 130 2.01 -0.89 7.79
CA ARG A 130 1.06 -1.28 8.82
C ARG A 130 -0.31 -1.62 8.25
N ILE A 131 -0.82 -0.84 7.29
CA ILE A 131 -2.15 -1.09 6.72
C ILE A 131 -2.19 -2.41 5.91
N CYS A 132 -1.11 -2.75 5.21
CA CYS A 132 -1.00 -4.04 4.54
C CYS A 132 -1.10 -5.22 5.53
N ILE A 133 -0.46 -5.10 6.71
CA ILE A 133 -0.56 -6.11 7.77
C ILE A 133 -1.99 -6.20 8.29
N ILE A 134 -2.62 -5.06 8.61
CA ILE A 134 -4.01 -5.00 9.12
C ILE A 134 -4.98 -5.65 8.12
N ILE A 135 -4.82 -5.39 6.82
CA ILE A 135 -5.68 -5.99 5.81
C ILE A 135 -5.54 -7.52 5.79
N LEU A 136 -4.34 -8.04 5.96
CA LEU A 136 -4.11 -9.49 5.96
C LEU A 136 -4.59 -10.17 7.25
N GLU A 137 -4.44 -9.50 8.39
CA GLU A 137 -4.75 -10.08 9.70
C GLU A 137 -6.22 -9.86 10.10
N ASP A 138 -6.77 -8.68 9.80
CA ASP A 138 -8.01 -8.23 10.44
C ASP A 138 -9.19 -8.05 9.46
N VAL A 139 -8.95 -7.81 8.14
CA VAL A 139 -10.03 -7.33 7.23
C VAL A 139 -10.19 -8.16 5.95
N TYR A 140 -9.17 -8.83 5.46
CA TYR A 140 -9.16 -9.69 4.27
C TYR A 140 -9.58 -9.03 2.94
N LEU A 141 -9.41 -7.72 2.79
CA LEU A 141 -9.71 -6.98 1.55
C LEU A 141 -8.53 -7.02 0.56
N MET A 142 -8.38 -8.14 -0.14
CA MET A 142 -7.23 -8.39 -1.03
C MET A 142 -7.07 -7.40 -2.18
N GLU A 143 -8.14 -6.78 -2.66
CA GLU A 143 -8.05 -5.75 -3.72
C GLU A 143 -7.29 -4.52 -3.23
N TYR A 144 -7.59 -4.07 -2.01
CA TYR A 144 -6.89 -2.95 -1.37
C TYR A 144 -5.48 -3.34 -0.99
N PHE A 145 -5.28 -4.57 -0.46
CA PHE A 145 -3.94 -5.06 -0.14
C PHE A 145 -2.99 -4.94 -1.32
N CYS A 146 -3.33 -5.50 -2.47
CA CYS A 146 -2.46 -5.47 -3.65
C CYS A 146 -2.11 -4.05 -4.10
N THR A 147 -3.08 -3.12 -4.05
CA THR A 147 -2.86 -1.74 -4.45
C THR A 147 -1.99 -0.97 -3.45
N LEU A 148 -2.28 -1.08 -2.15
CA LEU A 148 -1.49 -0.41 -1.11
C LEU A 148 -0.09 -1.00 -1.01
N PHE A 149 0.06 -2.29 -1.22
CA PHE A 149 1.36 -2.96 -1.28
C PHE A 149 2.20 -2.50 -2.47
N TRP A 150 1.58 -2.23 -3.63
CA TRP A 150 2.27 -1.63 -4.77
C TRP A 150 2.86 -0.26 -4.41
N PHE A 151 2.10 0.62 -3.71
CA PHE A 151 2.60 1.90 -3.21
C PHE A 151 3.67 1.72 -2.12
N GLN A 152 3.52 0.73 -1.25
CA GLN A 152 4.53 0.43 -0.23
C GLN A 152 5.89 0.13 -0.87
N ILE A 153 5.92 -0.69 -1.95
CA ILE A 153 7.17 -0.98 -2.66
C ILE A 153 7.79 0.29 -3.23
N LEU A 154 7.00 1.23 -3.75
CA LEU A 154 7.52 2.51 -4.23
C LEU A 154 8.16 3.32 -3.09
N CYS A 155 7.51 3.44 -1.94
CA CYS A 155 8.06 4.14 -0.79
C CYS A 155 9.39 3.52 -0.32
N THR A 156 9.49 2.19 -0.24
CA THR A 156 10.76 1.51 0.13
C THR A 156 11.88 1.75 -0.90
N LYS A 157 11.52 2.08 -2.15
CA LYS A 157 12.46 2.49 -3.20
C LYS A 157 12.69 3.99 -3.26
N ARG A 158 12.27 4.73 -2.21
CA ARG A 158 12.44 6.18 -2.08
C ARG A 158 11.75 7.01 -3.16
N PHE A 159 10.72 6.48 -3.81
CA PHE A 159 9.84 7.29 -4.63
C PHE A 159 8.95 8.16 -3.75
N PHE A 160 8.79 9.41 -4.16
CA PHE A 160 7.91 10.35 -3.49
C PHE A 160 6.47 10.17 -4.02
N LEU A 161 5.51 9.95 -3.12
CA LEU A 161 4.10 9.85 -3.48
C LEU A 161 3.44 11.22 -3.36
N CYS A 162 2.78 11.66 -4.43
CA CYS A 162 2.10 12.96 -4.46
C CYS A 162 0.81 12.93 -3.62
N ASP A 163 0.28 14.12 -3.32
CA ASP A 163 -0.95 14.33 -2.52
C ASP A 163 -2.14 13.54 -3.03
N LYS A 164 -2.30 13.40 -4.34
CA LYS A 164 -3.40 12.65 -4.94
C LYS A 164 -3.37 11.18 -4.57
N ILE A 165 -2.17 10.59 -4.53
CA ILE A 165 -1.96 9.20 -4.09
C ILE A 165 -2.17 9.10 -2.58
N ILE A 166 -1.67 10.06 -1.80
CA ILE A 166 -1.85 10.08 -0.33
C ILE A 166 -3.36 10.16 0.00
N LYS A 167 -4.11 11.03 -0.67
CA LYS A 167 -5.57 11.13 -0.51
C LYS A 167 -6.26 9.80 -0.82
N TYR A 168 -5.83 9.11 -1.89
CA TYR A 168 -6.36 7.79 -2.20
C TYR A 168 -6.05 6.76 -1.10
N ILE A 169 -4.82 6.74 -0.57
CA ILE A 169 -4.44 5.86 0.55
C ILE A 169 -5.32 6.14 1.78
N ILE A 170 -5.51 7.41 2.14
CA ILE A 170 -6.36 7.79 3.28
C ILE A 170 -7.84 7.40 3.06
N SER A 171 -8.37 7.60 1.85
CA SER A 171 -9.72 7.16 1.50
C SER A 171 -9.88 5.63 1.56
N SER A 172 -8.84 4.89 1.17
CA SER A 172 -8.82 3.43 1.30
C SER A 172 -8.85 3.00 2.77
N ILE A 173 -8.13 3.71 3.64
CA ILE A 173 -8.14 3.44 5.09
C ILE A 173 -9.51 3.74 5.70
N ALA A 174 -10.18 4.82 5.25
CA ALA A 174 -11.55 5.10 5.67
C ALA A 174 -12.49 3.94 5.31
N TYR A 175 -12.44 3.47 4.08
CA TYR A 175 -13.24 2.33 3.62
C TYR A 175 -12.92 1.05 4.41
N ILE A 176 -11.63 0.73 4.60
CA ILE A 176 -11.19 -0.43 5.38
C ILE A 176 -11.69 -0.38 6.82
N SER A 177 -11.68 0.81 7.43
CA SER A 177 -12.17 1.02 8.81
C SER A 177 -13.68 0.91 8.96
N ASP A 178 -14.42 1.19 7.88
CA ASP A 178 -15.87 1.14 7.86
C ASP A 178 -16.39 -0.24 7.43
N PHE A 179 -15.49 -1.08 6.93
CA PHE A 179 -15.84 -2.40 6.42
C PHE A 179 -16.13 -3.35 7.58
N LEU A 180 -17.39 -3.79 7.65
CA LEU A 180 -17.87 -4.75 8.63
C LEU A 180 -17.44 -6.17 8.21
N TYR A 181 -16.27 -6.61 8.66
CA TYR A 181 -15.95 -8.03 8.64
C TYR A 181 -16.48 -8.65 9.94
N PHE A 182 -17.72 -9.12 9.92
CA PHE A 182 -18.22 -9.98 10.99
C PHE A 182 -17.67 -11.38 10.77
N ASP A 183 -16.71 -11.75 11.55
CA ASP A 183 -16.40 -13.15 11.76
C ASP A 183 -17.53 -13.75 12.63
N ASN A 184 -18.62 -14.17 11.96
CA ASN A 184 -19.78 -14.79 12.61
C ASN A 184 -19.41 -16.07 13.39
N VAL A 185 -18.16 -16.54 13.27
CA VAL A 185 -17.66 -17.72 13.97
C VAL A 185 -17.38 -17.45 15.45
N TYR A 186 -17.00 -16.23 15.83
CA TYR A 186 -16.64 -15.90 17.22
C TYR A 186 -17.77 -15.31 18.08
N GLN A 187 -18.95 -15.05 17.53
CA GLN A 187 -20.08 -14.56 18.33
C GLN A 187 -20.94 -15.65 18.97
N ASN A 188 -20.64 -16.93 18.71
CA ASN A 188 -21.39 -18.07 19.25
C ASN A 188 -20.63 -18.86 20.34
N TYR A 189 -19.64 -18.22 21.00
CA TYR A 189 -18.98 -18.80 22.19
C TYR A 189 -19.04 -17.85 23.38
#